data_a95200616e36b5b1c628893f58304d20
#
_entry.id   a95200616e36b5b1c628893f58304d20
#
_cell.length_a   1.000
_cell.length_b   1.000
_cell.length_c   1.000
_cell.angle_alpha   90.00
_cell.angle_beta   90.00
_cell.angle_gamma   90.00
#
_symmetry.space_group_name_H-M   'P 1'
#
loop_
_entity.id
_entity.type
_entity.pdbx_description
1 polymer ?
#
loop_
_entity_poly.entity_id
_entity_poly.type
_entity_poly.pdbx_seq_one_letter_code
_entity_poly.pdbx_strand_id
1 'polypeptide(L)'
;MEGSNMSKQNVYDNDAFFENFRNNRDNEVNFNDCIETPILFAMLPDLRGKTILDIGCGMGQHAKQYSDMGAESVLGIDISEKMLGYAEKHNKADNITYQQMAMEDIETINQQFDLITSSLVFDYIEDFGGLMVKIRNLMRKEAKFVFSMSHPIVTAWDGAYDRYTRTETGERLYANLRNYCMEGRRKVDWVVNGYECYHRTVSTLINALISAGFIIEECQEAHVSDEMRNNYPALFGGTVHRPEFIFFRCRKTPE
;
A
#
# COMPACT_ATOMS: atom_id res chain seq x y z
N MET A 1 22.59 6.62 -25.96
CA MET A 1 21.31 6.65 -25.22
C MET A 1 21.68 6.37 -23.77
N GLU A 2 21.83 7.44 -23.01
CA GLU A 2 22.08 7.35 -21.58
C GLU A 2 20.80 6.83 -20.92
N GLY A 3 20.86 5.63 -20.37
CA GLY A 3 19.80 5.09 -19.52
C GLY A 3 19.67 6.03 -18.32
N SER A 4 18.55 6.74 -18.20
CA SER A 4 18.23 7.51 -17.01
C SER A 4 18.16 6.53 -15.84
N ASN A 5 19.20 6.55 -15.02
CA ASN A 5 19.21 5.91 -13.72
C ASN A 5 18.25 6.76 -12.85
N MET A 6 16.91 6.54 -13.02
CA MET A 6 15.94 7.20 -12.17
C MET A 6 16.18 6.69 -10.75
N SER A 7 16.63 7.57 -9.88
CA SER A 7 16.82 7.25 -8.48
C SER A 7 15.47 6.79 -7.91
N LYS A 8 15.44 5.56 -7.39
CA LYS A 8 14.29 5.03 -6.66
C LYS A 8 13.93 6.01 -5.56
N GLN A 9 12.68 6.49 -5.54
CA GLN A 9 12.27 7.48 -4.54
C GLN A 9 12.29 6.84 -3.15
N ASN A 10 13.10 7.40 -2.25
CA ASN A 10 13.13 7.01 -0.84
C ASN A 10 12.93 8.25 0.05
N VAL A 11 11.67 8.66 0.20
CA VAL A 11 11.30 9.80 1.05
C VAL A 11 11.34 9.46 2.54
N TYR A 12 11.29 8.16 2.88
CA TYR A 12 11.19 7.66 4.24
C TYR A 12 12.52 7.76 5.02
N ASP A 13 13.65 7.95 4.35
CA ASP A 13 14.94 8.22 4.99
C ASP A 13 15.13 9.71 5.31
N ASN A 14 14.22 10.59 4.89
CA ASN A 14 14.18 11.98 5.36
C ASN A 14 13.74 12.04 6.82
N ASP A 15 14.52 12.69 7.71
CA ASP A 15 14.23 12.75 9.15
C ASP A 15 12.85 13.34 9.46
N ALA A 16 12.52 14.48 8.84
CA ALA A 16 11.25 15.15 9.09
C ALA A 16 10.05 14.30 8.60
N PHE A 17 10.22 13.58 7.47
CA PHE A 17 9.19 12.69 6.95
C PHE A 17 8.99 11.48 7.87
N PHE A 18 10.09 10.82 8.26
CA PHE A 18 10.06 9.65 9.14
C PHE A 18 9.39 9.98 10.48
N GLU A 19 9.81 11.07 11.15
CA GLU A 19 9.22 11.49 12.43
C GLU A 19 7.73 11.82 12.28
N ASN A 20 7.33 12.51 11.23
CA ASN A 20 5.93 12.84 10.99
C ASN A 20 5.10 11.58 10.71
N PHE A 21 5.63 10.67 9.88
CA PHE A 21 4.98 9.39 9.58
C PHE A 21 4.81 8.56 10.86
N ARG A 22 5.85 8.44 11.69
CA ARG A 22 5.80 7.75 12.97
C ARG A 22 4.74 8.36 13.88
N ASN A 23 4.75 9.69 14.06
CA ASN A 23 3.77 10.38 14.90
C ASN A 23 2.32 10.16 14.41
N ASN A 24 2.11 10.11 13.09
CA ASN A 24 0.79 9.80 12.53
C ASN A 24 0.36 8.35 12.81
N ARG A 25 1.32 7.40 12.79
CA ARG A 25 1.06 6.00 13.13
C ARG A 25 0.83 5.78 14.63
N ASP A 26 1.46 6.58 15.48
CA ASP A 26 1.31 6.53 16.94
C ASP A 26 0.00 7.16 17.44
N ASN A 27 -0.75 7.86 16.56
CA ASN A 27 -2.08 8.34 16.90
C ASN A 27 -3.06 7.17 17.06
N GLU A 28 -3.82 7.13 18.17
CA GLU A 28 -4.82 6.09 18.45
C GLU A 28 -5.87 5.92 17.34
N VAL A 29 -6.16 7.01 16.61
CA VAL A 29 -7.12 7.01 15.50
C VAL A 29 -6.45 7.54 14.25
N ASN A 30 -6.18 6.64 13.31
CA ASN A 30 -5.59 6.95 12.02
C ASN A 30 -6.23 6.09 10.90
N PHE A 31 -6.03 6.49 9.64
CA PHE A 31 -6.61 5.79 8.49
C PHE A 31 -6.12 4.35 8.32
N ASN A 32 -4.85 4.09 8.64
CA ASN A 32 -4.28 2.76 8.48
C ASN A 32 -4.91 1.78 9.47
N ASP A 33 -4.87 2.09 10.77
CA ASP A 33 -5.31 1.17 11.81
C ASP A 33 -6.84 1.05 11.90
N CYS A 34 -7.56 2.11 11.53
CA CYS A 34 -9.04 2.13 11.59
C CYS A 34 -9.71 1.61 10.33
N ILE A 35 -9.05 1.66 9.18
CA ILE A 35 -9.68 1.33 7.88
C ILE A 35 -8.84 0.31 7.11
N GLU A 36 -7.58 0.64 6.80
CA GLU A 36 -6.76 -0.14 5.89
C GLU A 36 -6.43 -1.52 6.46
N THR A 37 -5.82 -1.57 7.64
CA THR A 37 -5.38 -2.81 8.27
C THR A 37 -6.55 -3.79 8.52
N PRO A 38 -7.71 -3.40 9.08
CA PRO A 38 -8.82 -4.33 9.26
C PRO A 38 -9.33 -4.96 7.96
N ILE A 39 -9.43 -4.19 6.87
CA ILE A 39 -9.88 -4.70 5.57
C ILE A 39 -8.83 -5.61 4.96
N LEU A 40 -7.55 -5.19 4.94
CA LEU A 40 -6.45 -5.99 4.42
C LEU A 40 -6.38 -7.34 5.12
N PHE A 41 -6.46 -7.34 6.46
CA PHE A 41 -6.38 -8.56 7.27
C PHE A 41 -7.60 -9.49 7.11
N ALA A 42 -8.79 -8.93 6.89
CA ALA A 42 -9.98 -9.73 6.59
C ALA A 42 -9.87 -10.48 5.25
N MET A 43 -9.03 -9.99 4.33
CA MET A 43 -8.77 -10.62 3.03
C MET A 43 -7.65 -11.66 3.07
N LEU A 44 -6.90 -11.79 4.18
CA LEU A 44 -5.81 -12.76 4.31
C LEU A 44 -6.34 -14.19 4.42
N PRO A 45 -5.61 -15.20 3.88
CA PRO A 45 -5.88 -16.60 4.19
C PRO A 45 -5.43 -16.95 5.62
N ASP A 46 -5.64 -18.19 6.04
CA ASP A 46 -5.01 -18.73 7.26
C ASP A 46 -3.48 -18.68 7.09
N LEU A 47 -2.79 -18.01 8.02
CA LEU A 47 -1.35 -17.77 7.97
C LEU A 47 -0.50 -18.86 8.62
N ARG A 48 -1.11 -19.80 9.38
CA ARG A 48 -0.39 -20.84 10.11
C ARG A 48 0.46 -21.70 9.18
N GLY A 49 1.76 -21.73 9.46
CA GLY A 49 2.74 -22.48 8.67
C GLY A 49 2.99 -21.94 7.27
N LYS A 50 2.63 -20.68 6.99
CA LYS A 50 2.84 -20.03 5.69
C LYS A 50 4.14 -19.24 5.67
N THR A 51 4.82 -19.26 4.53
CA THR A 51 5.93 -18.36 4.22
C THR A 51 5.40 -17.10 3.56
N ILE A 52 5.77 -15.92 4.09
CA ILE A 52 5.18 -14.63 3.70
C ILE A 52 6.26 -13.67 3.21
N LEU A 53 5.99 -12.96 2.11
CA LEU A 53 6.74 -11.79 1.67
C LEU A 53 5.88 -10.54 1.91
N ASP A 54 6.38 -9.59 2.68
CA ASP A 54 5.77 -8.29 2.94
C ASP A 54 6.55 -7.20 2.19
N ILE A 55 5.99 -6.72 1.07
CA ILE A 55 6.64 -5.74 0.19
C ILE A 55 6.33 -4.33 0.68
N GLY A 56 7.39 -3.56 1.01
CA GLY A 56 7.26 -2.25 1.62
C GLY A 56 6.79 -2.36 3.07
N CYS A 57 7.43 -3.23 3.85
CA CYS A 57 7.02 -3.56 5.22
C CYS A 57 7.13 -2.39 6.21
N GLY A 58 7.79 -1.30 5.84
CA GLY A 58 7.95 -0.12 6.65
C GLY A 58 8.52 -0.42 8.03
N MET A 59 7.84 0.03 9.08
CA MET A 59 8.23 -0.20 10.48
C MET A 59 7.95 -1.62 10.99
N GLY A 60 7.46 -2.55 10.13
CA GLY A 60 7.33 -3.97 10.43
C GLY A 60 6.11 -4.38 11.25
N GLN A 61 5.12 -3.48 11.45
CA GLN A 61 3.94 -3.80 12.26
C GLN A 61 3.15 -4.99 11.69
N HIS A 62 2.90 -5.01 10.37
CA HIS A 62 2.21 -6.11 9.72
C HIS A 62 3.04 -7.40 9.75
N ALA A 63 4.35 -7.33 9.49
CA ALA A 63 5.25 -8.48 9.58
C ALA A 63 5.18 -9.13 10.98
N LYS A 64 5.15 -8.30 12.05
CA LYS A 64 4.99 -8.79 13.43
C LYS A 64 3.62 -9.45 13.64
N GLN A 65 2.54 -8.85 13.16
CA GLN A 65 1.21 -9.42 13.25
C GLN A 65 1.09 -10.75 12.49
N TYR A 66 1.70 -10.87 11.30
CA TYR A 66 1.74 -12.13 10.56
C TYR A 66 2.48 -13.24 11.35
N SER A 67 3.61 -12.89 11.97
CA SER A 67 4.32 -13.80 12.87
C SER A 67 3.44 -14.26 14.04
N ASP A 68 2.73 -13.32 14.70
CA ASP A 68 1.84 -13.61 15.82
C ASP A 68 0.62 -14.46 15.42
N MET A 69 0.19 -14.38 14.16
CA MET A 69 -0.85 -15.21 13.56
C MET A 69 -0.36 -16.61 13.15
N GLY A 70 0.91 -16.94 13.42
CA GLY A 70 1.47 -18.28 13.24
C GLY A 70 2.14 -18.52 11.89
N ALA A 71 2.56 -17.48 11.17
CA ALA A 71 3.38 -17.65 9.98
C ALA A 71 4.64 -18.46 10.28
N GLU A 72 5.05 -19.32 9.35
CA GLU A 72 6.32 -20.07 9.45
C GLU A 72 7.51 -19.13 9.37
N SER A 73 7.48 -18.23 8.38
CA SER A 73 8.49 -17.19 8.21
C SER A 73 7.91 -15.97 7.50
N VAL A 74 8.45 -14.81 7.83
CA VAL A 74 8.12 -13.52 7.19
C VAL A 74 9.40 -12.88 6.69
N LEU A 75 9.47 -12.59 5.40
CA LEU A 75 10.47 -11.70 4.82
C LEU A 75 9.83 -10.35 4.58
N GLY A 76 10.22 -9.35 5.36
CA GLY A 76 9.84 -7.95 5.14
C GLY A 76 10.92 -7.22 4.34
N ILE A 77 10.53 -6.60 3.24
CA ILE A 77 11.44 -5.76 2.46
C ILE A 77 10.97 -4.31 2.44
N ASP A 78 11.92 -3.40 2.56
CA ASP A 78 11.68 -1.96 2.40
C ASP A 78 12.92 -1.27 1.83
N ILE A 79 12.75 -0.17 1.13
CA ILE A 79 13.86 0.62 0.60
C ILE A 79 14.53 1.47 1.66
N SER A 80 13.81 1.81 2.73
CA SER A 80 14.25 2.73 3.78
C SER A 80 15.02 2.01 4.88
N GLU A 81 16.27 2.40 5.07
CA GLU A 81 17.09 1.92 6.18
C GLU A 81 16.52 2.33 7.54
N LYS A 82 15.94 3.54 7.64
CA LYS A 82 15.34 4.03 8.90
C LYS A 82 14.11 3.22 9.30
N MET A 83 13.24 2.91 8.34
CA MET A 83 12.06 2.07 8.57
C MET A 83 12.47 0.69 9.08
N LEU A 84 13.44 0.05 8.40
CA LEU A 84 13.95 -1.27 8.80
C LEU A 84 14.67 -1.24 10.13
N GLY A 85 15.45 -0.18 10.43
CA GLY A 85 16.07 -0.01 11.74
C GLY A 85 15.06 0.08 12.89
N TYR A 86 13.90 0.71 12.63
CA TYR A 86 12.79 0.72 13.58
C TYR A 86 12.16 -0.67 13.70
N ALA A 87 11.89 -1.35 12.57
CA ALA A 87 11.29 -2.68 12.52
C ALA A 87 12.13 -3.70 13.31
N GLU A 88 13.43 -3.75 13.08
CA GLU A 88 14.38 -4.63 13.79
C GLU A 88 14.40 -4.38 15.30
N LYS A 89 14.20 -3.16 15.73
CA LYS A 89 14.22 -2.77 17.13
C LYS A 89 12.90 -3.06 17.86
N HIS A 90 11.76 -2.86 17.19
CA HIS A 90 10.45 -2.82 17.84
C HIS A 90 9.49 -3.95 17.41
N ASN A 91 9.70 -4.52 16.23
CA ASN A 91 8.79 -5.53 15.62
C ASN A 91 9.53 -6.81 15.21
N LYS A 92 10.57 -7.17 15.97
CA LYS A 92 11.36 -8.39 15.77
C LYS A 92 10.63 -9.65 16.30
N ALA A 93 10.80 -10.76 15.60
CA ALA A 93 10.54 -12.12 16.08
C ALA A 93 11.53 -13.07 15.40
N ASP A 94 11.71 -14.28 15.96
CA ASP A 94 12.72 -15.25 15.47
C ASP A 94 12.45 -15.72 14.02
N ASN A 95 11.20 -15.65 13.58
CA ASN A 95 10.75 -16.05 12.25
C ASN A 95 10.57 -14.85 11.30
N ILE A 96 11.01 -13.65 11.67
CA ILE A 96 10.99 -12.47 10.80
C ILE A 96 12.39 -12.11 10.36
N THR A 97 12.56 -11.88 9.09
CA THR A 97 13.77 -11.30 8.50
C THR A 97 13.42 -10.00 7.79
N TYR A 98 14.16 -8.94 8.06
CA TYR A 98 14.05 -7.67 7.36
C TYR A 98 15.22 -7.50 6.40
N GLN A 99 14.94 -7.04 5.18
CA GLN A 99 15.96 -6.83 4.15
C GLN A 99 15.75 -5.50 3.45
N GLN A 100 16.81 -4.70 3.38
CA GLN A 100 16.78 -3.48 2.57
C GLN A 100 16.78 -3.85 1.08
N MET A 101 15.68 -3.54 0.41
CA MET A 101 15.47 -3.86 -1.00
C MET A 101 14.39 -2.96 -1.58
N ALA A 102 14.62 -2.44 -2.78
CA ALA A 102 13.56 -1.79 -3.53
C ALA A 102 12.62 -2.84 -4.15
N MET A 103 11.32 -2.55 -4.21
CA MET A 103 10.34 -3.47 -4.81
C MET A 103 10.61 -3.79 -6.29
N GLU A 104 11.34 -2.92 -6.99
CA GLU A 104 11.75 -3.13 -8.37
C GLU A 104 12.78 -4.27 -8.53
N ASP A 105 13.48 -4.66 -7.45
CA ASP A 105 14.57 -5.65 -7.47
C ASP A 105 14.15 -7.02 -6.91
N ILE A 106 12.85 -7.25 -6.64
CA ILE A 106 12.37 -8.48 -6.00
C ILE A 106 12.64 -9.75 -6.79
N GLU A 107 12.94 -9.67 -8.10
CA GLU A 107 13.37 -10.82 -8.89
C GLU A 107 14.70 -11.43 -8.42
N THR A 108 15.47 -10.71 -7.62
CA THR A 108 16.69 -11.23 -7.01
C THR A 108 16.44 -12.15 -5.82
N ILE A 109 15.20 -12.18 -5.31
CA ILE A 109 14.79 -13.09 -4.23
C ILE A 109 14.73 -14.52 -4.77
N ASN A 110 15.57 -15.40 -4.24
CA ASN A 110 15.64 -16.80 -4.66
C ASN A 110 14.78 -17.72 -3.77
N GLN A 111 13.50 -17.33 -3.57
CA GLN A 111 12.52 -18.04 -2.75
C GLN A 111 11.11 -17.81 -3.30
N GLN A 112 10.22 -18.77 -3.08
CA GLN A 112 8.79 -18.62 -3.36
C GLN A 112 7.98 -18.63 -2.06
N PHE A 113 6.85 -17.91 -2.07
CA PHE A 113 6.03 -17.65 -0.90
C PHE A 113 4.61 -18.21 -1.05
N ASP A 114 3.99 -18.54 0.08
CA ASP A 114 2.57 -18.94 0.17
C ASP A 114 1.64 -17.74 0.18
N LEU A 115 2.14 -16.59 0.65
CA LEU A 115 1.45 -15.32 0.64
C LEU A 115 2.43 -14.20 0.31
N ILE A 116 2.02 -13.31 -0.57
CA ILE A 116 2.70 -12.03 -0.78
C ILE A 116 1.72 -10.93 -0.38
N THR A 117 2.19 -9.97 0.41
CA THR A 117 1.40 -8.83 0.87
C THR A 117 2.09 -7.52 0.56
N SER A 118 1.30 -6.45 0.47
CA SER A 118 1.80 -5.08 0.42
C SER A 118 0.73 -4.11 0.91
N SER A 119 1.10 -3.14 1.71
CA SER A 119 0.19 -2.13 2.27
C SER A 119 0.61 -0.73 1.85
N LEU A 120 -0.17 -0.08 0.97
CA LEU A 120 -0.01 1.32 0.56
C LEU A 120 1.36 1.67 -0.06
N VAL A 121 1.91 0.78 -0.89
CA VAL A 121 3.26 0.92 -1.46
C VAL A 121 3.26 1.10 -2.97
N PHE A 122 2.33 0.48 -3.70
CA PHE A 122 2.41 0.40 -5.17
C PHE A 122 2.08 1.71 -5.90
N ASP A 123 1.69 2.74 -5.18
CA ASP A 123 1.59 4.10 -5.73
C ASP A 123 2.96 4.70 -6.10
N TYR A 124 4.05 4.17 -5.54
CA TYR A 124 5.41 4.68 -5.78
C TYR A 124 6.08 4.10 -7.03
N ILE A 125 5.54 3.03 -7.62
CA ILE A 125 6.16 2.37 -8.78
C ILE A 125 5.63 2.91 -10.10
N GLU A 126 6.54 3.17 -11.04
CA GLU A 126 6.19 3.56 -12.40
C GLU A 126 5.72 2.36 -13.23
N ASP A 127 6.46 1.26 -13.23
CA ASP A 127 6.11 0.03 -13.95
C ASP A 127 5.35 -0.95 -13.06
N PHE A 128 4.07 -0.63 -12.81
CA PHE A 128 3.19 -1.50 -12.03
C PHE A 128 2.99 -2.87 -12.71
N GLY A 129 2.83 -2.89 -14.04
CA GLY A 129 2.62 -4.14 -14.78
C GLY A 129 3.82 -5.08 -14.69
N GLY A 130 5.03 -4.57 -14.89
CA GLY A 130 6.27 -5.33 -14.75
C GLY A 130 6.47 -5.85 -13.32
N LEU A 131 6.14 -5.05 -12.30
CA LEU A 131 6.17 -5.50 -10.91
C LEU A 131 5.19 -6.65 -10.66
N MET A 132 3.97 -6.60 -11.21
CA MET A 132 2.98 -7.68 -11.05
C MET A 132 3.49 -9.00 -11.62
N VAL A 133 4.21 -8.99 -12.75
CA VAL A 133 4.86 -10.19 -13.31
C VAL A 133 5.92 -10.73 -12.37
N LYS A 134 6.76 -9.88 -11.78
CA LYS A 134 7.81 -10.28 -10.82
C LYS A 134 7.18 -10.91 -9.56
N ILE A 135 6.14 -10.28 -9.01
CA ILE A 135 5.39 -10.80 -7.86
C ILE A 135 4.84 -12.20 -8.16
N ARG A 136 4.20 -12.37 -9.34
CA ARG A 136 3.64 -13.67 -9.73
C ARG A 136 4.71 -14.78 -9.75
N ASN A 137 5.93 -14.47 -10.17
CA ASN A 137 7.02 -15.44 -10.23
C ASN A 137 7.51 -15.90 -8.85
N LEU A 138 7.36 -15.05 -7.83
CA LEU A 138 7.70 -15.36 -6.45
C LEU A 138 6.60 -16.12 -5.69
N MET A 139 5.43 -16.33 -6.30
CA MET A 139 4.33 -17.05 -5.68
C MET A 139 4.44 -18.56 -5.90
N ARG A 140 4.17 -19.36 -4.87
CA ARG A 140 3.87 -20.79 -5.00
C ARG A 140 2.56 -21.03 -5.75
N LYS A 141 2.27 -22.26 -6.14
CA LYS A 141 1.11 -22.61 -6.97
C LYS A 141 -0.23 -22.16 -6.35
N GLU A 142 -0.43 -22.40 -5.06
CA GLU A 142 -1.69 -22.07 -4.34
C GLU A 142 -1.59 -20.76 -3.54
N ALA A 143 -0.52 -19.99 -3.78
CA ALA A 143 -0.27 -18.75 -3.06
C ALA A 143 -1.34 -17.71 -3.32
N LYS A 144 -1.50 -16.81 -2.35
CA LYS A 144 -2.32 -15.61 -2.48
C LYS A 144 -1.42 -14.37 -2.57
N PHE A 145 -1.92 -13.37 -3.27
CA PHE A 145 -1.36 -12.03 -3.29
C PHE A 145 -2.45 -11.08 -2.81
N VAL A 146 -2.21 -10.41 -1.68
CA VAL A 146 -3.18 -9.51 -1.04
C VAL A 146 -2.50 -8.16 -0.84
N PHE A 147 -3.10 -7.09 -1.36
CA PHE A 147 -2.51 -5.77 -1.22
C PHE A 147 -3.56 -4.67 -1.16
N SER A 148 -3.15 -3.55 -0.59
CA SER A 148 -3.85 -2.29 -0.60
C SER A 148 -3.04 -1.20 -1.31
N MET A 149 -3.72 -0.20 -1.82
CA MET A 149 -3.11 1.02 -2.33
C MET A 149 -4.10 2.18 -2.22
N SER A 150 -3.61 3.42 -2.38
CA SER A 150 -4.49 4.57 -2.45
C SER A 150 -5.48 4.39 -3.60
N HIS A 151 -6.75 4.70 -3.34
CA HIS A 151 -7.76 4.59 -4.38
C HIS A 151 -7.45 5.54 -5.56
N PRO A 152 -7.66 5.13 -6.82
CA PRO A 152 -7.43 5.99 -7.99
C PRO A 152 -8.09 7.38 -7.93
N ILE A 153 -9.24 7.51 -7.27
CA ILE A 153 -9.86 8.83 -7.02
C ILE A 153 -8.96 9.72 -6.15
N VAL A 154 -8.20 9.14 -5.23
CA VAL A 154 -7.26 9.87 -4.36
C VAL A 154 -6.01 10.27 -5.13
N THR A 155 -5.42 9.35 -5.89
CA THR A 155 -4.19 9.60 -6.66
C THR A 155 -4.41 10.47 -7.90
N ALA A 156 -5.65 10.65 -8.37
CA ALA A 156 -5.99 11.60 -9.43
C ALA A 156 -5.73 13.06 -9.02
N TRP A 157 -5.71 13.35 -7.71
CA TRP A 157 -5.42 14.69 -7.21
C TRP A 157 -3.97 15.10 -7.49
N ASP A 158 -3.81 16.31 -8.04
CA ASP A 158 -2.53 16.88 -8.48
C ASP A 158 -2.06 18.10 -7.63
N GLY A 159 -2.73 18.34 -6.50
CA GLY A 159 -2.42 19.48 -5.63
C GLY A 159 -3.01 20.82 -6.07
N ALA A 160 -3.54 20.91 -7.28
CA ALA A 160 -3.94 22.19 -7.87
C ALA A 160 -5.39 22.62 -7.56
N TYR A 161 -6.11 21.86 -6.75
CA TYR A 161 -7.50 22.17 -6.36
C TYR A 161 -7.85 21.54 -5.01
N ASP A 162 -8.87 22.05 -4.33
CA ASP A 162 -9.36 21.47 -3.09
C ASP A 162 -9.99 20.09 -3.33
N ARG A 163 -9.65 19.13 -2.48
CA ARG A 163 -10.19 17.77 -2.53
C ARG A 163 -11.70 17.70 -2.30
N TYR A 164 -12.27 18.71 -1.63
CA TYR A 164 -13.69 18.77 -1.30
C TYR A 164 -14.24 20.17 -1.54
N THR A 165 -15.45 20.25 -2.08
CA THR A 165 -16.27 21.46 -1.96
C THR A 165 -16.93 21.46 -0.59
N ARG A 166 -16.95 22.63 0.05
CA ARG A 166 -17.43 22.79 1.43
C ARG A 166 -18.53 23.84 1.50
N THR A 167 -19.37 23.73 2.54
CA THR A 167 -20.26 24.80 2.97
C THR A 167 -19.47 25.97 3.55
N GLU A 168 -20.16 27.11 3.79
CA GLU A 168 -19.59 28.24 4.53
C GLU A 168 -19.17 27.85 5.97
N THR A 169 -19.79 26.83 6.55
CA THR A 169 -19.47 26.30 7.88
C THR A 169 -18.36 25.23 7.84
N GLY A 170 -17.80 24.91 6.66
CA GLY A 170 -16.69 23.99 6.49
C GLY A 170 -17.07 22.52 6.31
N GLU A 171 -18.37 22.17 6.29
CA GLU A 171 -18.85 20.83 6.02
C GLU A 171 -18.52 20.40 4.59
N ARG A 172 -18.05 19.14 4.38
CA ARG A 172 -17.76 18.58 3.05
C ARG A 172 -19.05 18.20 2.35
N LEU A 173 -19.35 18.82 1.20
CA LEU A 173 -20.57 18.58 0.41
C LEU A 173 -20.37 17.45 -0.61
N TYR A 174 -19.23 17.43 -1.27
CA TYR A 174 -18.84 16.38 -2.24
C TYR A 174 -17.34 16.41 -2.47
N ALA A 175 -16.81 15.29 -2.97
CA ALA A 175 -15.42 15.18 -3.40
C ALA A 175 -15.26 15.77 -4.80
N ASN A 176 -14.19 16.55 -4.99
CA ASN A 176 -13.81 17.09 -6.29
C ASN A 176 -12.90 16.09 -7.01
N LEU A 177 -13.20 15.82 -8.27
CA LEU A 177 -12.41 14.94 -9.12
C LEU A 177 -12.07 15.63 -10.44
N ARG A 178 -10.78 15.66 -10.77
CA ARG A 178 -10.26 16.21 -12.02
C ARG A 178 -9.14 15.32 -12.55
N ASN A 179 -9.03 15.24 -13.87
CA ASN A 179 -7.92 14.53 -14.54
C ASN A 179 -7.81 13.03 -14.22
N TYR A 180 -8.90 12.37 -13.82
CA TYR A 180 -8.92 10.93 -13.51
C TYR A 180 -8.47 10.05 -14.68
N CYS A 181 -8.80 10.42 -15.92
CA CYS A 181 -8.40 9.65 -17.10
C CYS A 181 -6.99 9.99 -17.60
N MET A 182 -6.32 10.94 -16.97
CA MET A 182 -4.93 11.30 -17.29
C MET A 182 -3.98 10.58 -16.34
N GLU A 183 -3.54 9.41 -16.72
CA GLU A 183 -2.62 8.60 -15.93
C GLU A 183 -1.18 9.13 -15.92
N GLY A 184 -0.34 8.59 -15.02
CA GLY A 184 1.07 8.90 -14.92
C GLY A 184 1.47 9.58 -13.63
N ARG A 185 2.69 10.12 -13.63
CA ARG A 185 3.30 10.71 -12.44
C ARG A 185 2.53 11.92 -11.92
N ARG A 186 2.32 11.94 -10.61
CA ARG A 186 1.82 13.08 -9.83
C ARG A 186 2.89 13.53 -8.88
N LYS A 187 3.05 14.84 -8.77
CA LYS A 187 3.94 15.47 -7.81
C LYS A 187 3.10 16.35 -6.91
N VAL A 188 3.02 15.99 -5.66
CA VAL A 188 2.18 16.68 -4.69
C VAL A 188 2.98 17.03 -3.45
N ASP A 189 2.59 18.09 -2.78
CA ASP A 189 3.13 18.43 -1.47
C ASP A 189 2.25 17.75 -0.42
N TRP A 190 2.86 16.88 0.36
CA TRP A 190 2.19 16.20 1.47
C TRP A 190 2.93 16.49 2.78
N VAL A 191 3.65 15.54 3.37
CA VAL A 191 4.50 15.77 4.55
C VAL A 191 5.80 16.48 4.15
N VAL A 192 6.30 16.17 2.95
CA VAL A 192 7.44 16.83 2.30
C VAL A 192 7.03 17.35 0.96
N ASN A 193 7.72 18.41 0.50
CA ASN A 193 7.47 18.97 -0.82
C ASN A 193 7.97 18.01 -1.90
N GLY A 194 7.16 17.85 -2.95
CA GLY A 194 7.55 17.09 -4.12
C GLY A 194 7.46 15.57 -3.95
N TYR A 195 6.62 15.08 -3.05
CA TYR A 195 6.22 13.68 -3.00
C TYR A 195 5.68 13.23 -4.35
N GLU A 196 6.18 12.12 -4.86
CA GLU A 196 5.80 11.60 -6.16
C GLU A 196 5.03 10.28 -6.01
N CYS A 197 3.91 10.19 -6.72
CA CYS A 197 3.15 8.93 -6.88
C CYS A 197 2.72 8.78 -8.33
N TYR A 198 2.29 7.56 -8.71
CA TYR A 198 1.83 7.26 -10.06
C TYR A 198 0.34 6.96 -10.04
N HIS A 199 -0.42 7.88 -10.61
CA HIS A 199 -1.86 7.72 -10.78
C HIS A 199 -2.16 6.73 -11.90
N ARG A 200 -3.06 5.78 -11.63
CA ARG A 200 -3.65 4.82 -12.57
C ARG A 200 -5.14 4.75 -12.34
N THR A 201 -5.91 4.51 -13.40
CA THR A 201 -7.35 4.25 -13.26
C THR A 201 -7.58 2.85 -12.68
N VAL A 202 -8.77 2.61 -12.12
CA VAL A 202 -9.15 1.26 -11.64
C VAL A 202 -9.06 0.22 -12.78
N SER A 203 -9.45 0.61 -14.00
CA SER A 203 -9.36 -0.29 -15.14
C SER A 203 -7.93 -0.66 -15.51
N THR A 204 -6.98 0.26 -15.40
CA THR A 204 -5.55 -0.01 -15.64
C THR A 204 -5.00 -0.96 -14.59
N LEU A 205 -5.35 -0.79 -13.30
CA LEU A 205 -4.94 -1.70 -12.24
C LEU A 205 -5.46 -3.13 -12.47
N ILE A 206 -6.76 -3.27 -12.75
CA ILE A 206 -7.39 -4.57 -13.02
C ILE A 206 -6.76 -5.24 -14.24
N ASN A 207 -6.61 -4.51 -15.34
CA ASN A 207 -6.04 -5.06 -16.57
C ASN A 207 -4.56 -5.44 -16.43
N ALA A 208 -3.78 -4.70 -15.65
CA ALA A 208 -2.39 -5.05 -15.36
C ALA A 208 -2.29 -6.37 -14.58
N LEU A 209 -3.15 -6.58 -13.57
CA LEU A 209 -3.23 -7.84 -12.83
C LEU A 209 -3.60 -9.02 -13.75
N ILE A 210 -4.64 -8.86 -14.58
CA ILE A 210 -5.08 -9.89 -15.52
C ILE A 210 -3.96 -10.20 -16.52
N SER A 211 -3.32 -9.18 -17.10
CA SER A 211 -2.23 -9.34 -18.06
C SER A 211 -0.99 -10.00 -17.48
N ALA A 212 -0.72 -9.78 -16.19
CA ALA A 212 0.34 -10.46 -15.46
C ALA A 212 0.01 -11.93 -15.12
N GLY A 213 -1.22 -12.41 -15.41
CA GLY A 213 -1.65 -13.79 -15.18
C GLY A 213 -2.20 -14.03 -13.77
N PHE A 214 -2.86 -13.02 -13.20
CA PHE A 214 -3.63 -13.16 -11.96
C PHE A 214 -5.11 -13.40 -12.23
N ILE A 215 -5.75 -14.13 -11.34
CA ILE A 215 -7.19 -14.14 -11.15
C ILE A 215 -7.49 -13.29 -9.93
N ILE A 216 -8.27 -12.24 -10.09
CA ILE A 216 -8.76 -11.41 -9.00
C ILE A 216 -9.91 -12.16 -8.34
N GLU A 217 -9.71 -12.58 -7.09
CA GLU A 217 -10.74 -13.28 -6.30
C GLU A 217 -11.64 -12.30 -5.57
N GLU A 218 -11.07 -11.16 -5.17
CA GLU A 218 -11.77 -10.11 -4.45
C GLU A 218 -11.17 -8.75 -4.75
N CYS A 219 -12.04 -7.75 -4.89
CA CYS A 219 -11.67 -6.34 -4.96
C CYS A 219 -12.61 -5.58 -4.02
N GLN A 220 -12.04 -4.81 -3.09
CA GLN A 220 -12.82 -3.99 -2.17
C GLN A 220 -12.38 -2.52 -2.24
N GLU A 221 -13.33 -1.62 -2.05
CA GLU A 221 -13.06 -0.21 -1.78
C GLU A 221 -13.25 0.05 -0.27
N ALA A 222 -12.42 0.90 0.29
CA ALA A 222 -12.50 1.22 1.72
C ALA A 222 -13.87 1.80 2.08
N HIS A 223 -14.54 1.17 3.03
CA HIS A 223 -15.80 1.67 3.58
C HIS A 223 -15.65 2.00 5.06
N VAL A 224 -16.12 3.16 5.47
CA VAL A 224 -16.09 3.63 6.84
C VAL A 224 -17.51 3.64 7.39
N SER A 225 -17.71 3.09 8.59
CA SER A 225 -19.02 3.04 9.23
C SER A 225 -19.55 4.44 9.57
N ASP A 226 -20.87 4.58 9.66
CA ASP A 226 -21.51 5.83 10.10
C ASP A 226 -21.06 6.22 11.50
N GLU A 227 -20.92 5.27 12.39
CA GLU A 227 -20.41 5.49 13.74
C GLU A 227 -19.02 6.12 13.74
N MET A 228 -18.09 5.58 12.97
CA MET A 228 -16.72 6.11 12.86
C MET A 228 -16.74 7.53 12.27
N ARG A 229 -17.54 7.78 11.22
CA ARG A 229 -17.67 9.11 10.62
C ARG A 229 -18.25 10.13 11.61
N ASN A 230 -19.22 9.72 12.41
CA ASN A 230 -19.87 10.60 13.40
C ASN A 230 -18.96 10.89 14.59
N ASN A 231 -18.19 9.90 15.04
CA ASN A 231 -17.26 10.07 16.16
C ASN A 231 -16.01 10.89 15.78
N TYR A 232 -15.57 10.79 14.53
CA TYR A 232 -14.35 11.46 14.03
C TYR A 232 -14.60 12.20 12.69
N PRO A 233 -15.51 13.18 12.64
CA PRO A 233 -15.95 13.82 11.40
C PRO A 233 -14.81 14.60 10.70
N ALA A 234 -13.87 15.15 11.47
CA ALA A 234 -12.71 15.84 10.92
C ALA A 234 -11.82 14.90 10.08
N LEU A 235 -11.67 13.65 10.54
CA LEU A 235 -10.85 12.64 9.88
C LEU A 235 -11.65 11.89 8.80
N PHE A 236 -12.77 11.27 9.16
CA PHE A 236 -13.51 10.36 8.29
C PHE A 236 -14.75 10.94 7.60
N GLY A 237 -15.18 12.16 7.92
CA GLY A 237 -16.39 12.74 7.33
C GLY A 237 -16.40 12.83 5.80
N GLY A 238 -15.23 12.87 5.16
CA GLY A 238 -15.10 12.88 3.70
C GLY A 238 -15.24 11.52 3.02
N THR A 239 -15.16 10.43 3.78
CA THR A 239 -15.18 9.06 3.22
C THR A 239 -16.55 8.62 2.72
N VAL A 240 -17.60 9.37 3.03
CA VAL A 240 -18.92 9.17 2.41
C VAL A 240 -18.95 9.56 0.94
N HIS A 241 -18.06 10.44 0.50
CA HIS A 241 -18.01 10.98 -0.86
C HIS A 241 -17.01 10.25 -1.76
N ARG A 242 -16.00 9.60 -1.18
CA ARG A 242 -14.99 8.85 -1.91
C ARG A 242 -14.31 7.80 -1.03
N PRO A 243 -13.93 6.63 -1.57
CA PRO A 243 -13.05 5.70 -0.89
C PRO A 243 -11.61 6.27 -0.83
N GLU A 244 -10.89 5.98 0.26
CA GLU A 244 -9.47 6.35 0.39
C GLU A 244 -8.54 5.27 -0.16
N PHE A 245 -8.93 4.00 -0.03
CA PHE A 245 -8.11 2.85 -0.41
C PHE A 245 -8.88 1.87 -1.28
N ILE A 246 -8.13 1.11 -2.09
CA ILE A 246 -8.61 -0.03 -2.85
C ILE A 246 -7.75 -1.25 -2.51
N PHE A 247 -8.38 -2.41 -2.45
CA PHE A 247 -7.77 -3.68 -2.04
C PHE A 247 -8.01 -4.74 -3.08
N PHE A 248 -7.04 -5.63 -3.23
CA PHE A 248 -7.14 -6.78 -4.12
C PHE A 248 -6.65 -8.04 -3.41
N ARG A 249 -7.41 -9.15 -3.57
CA ARG A 249 -6.92 -10.49 -3.33
C ARG A 249 -6.86 -11.25 -4.65
N CYS A 250 -5.68 -11.76 -4.96
CA CYS A 250 -5.40 -12.43 -6.21
C CYS A 250 -4.78 -13.81 -5.99
N ARG A 251 -4.90 -14.68 -6.99
CA ARG A 251 -4.15 -15.93 -7.12
C ARG A 251 -3.56 -16.06 -8.52
N LYS A 252 -2.59 -16.96 -8.69
CA LYS A 252 -2.10 -17.29 -10.05
C LYS A 252 -3.21 -17.92 -10.90
N THR A 253 -3.18 -17.65 -12.21
CA THR A 253 -3.87 -18.54 -13.15
C THR A 253 -3.24 -19.93 -13.08
N PRO A 254 -4.04 -21.01 -13.11
CA PRO A 254 -3.48 -22.36 -13.32
C PRO A 254 -2.66 -22.41 -14.59
N GLU A 255 -1.52 -23.11 -14.52
CA GLU A 255 -0.68 -23.42 -15.70
C GLU A 255 -1.35 -24.47 -16.55
#